data_ae09ef1472c842f37ac1b67297e7968b
#
_entry.id   ae09ef1472c842f37ac1b67297e7968b
#
_cell.length_a   1.000
_cell.length_b   1.000
_cell.length_c   1.000
_cell.angle_alpha   90.00
_cell.angle_beta   90.00
_cell.angle_gamma   90.00
#
_symmetry.space_group_name_H-M   'P 1'
#
loop_
_entity.id
_entity.type
_entity.pdbx_description
1 polymer ?
#
loop_
_entity_poly.entity_id
_entity_poly.type
_entity_poly.pdbx_seq_one_letter_code
_entity_poly.pdbx_strand_id
1 'polypeptide(L)'
;MAQLRQDYEKFVKLNTEILVAGPEKAEAFKDYWAKENLPFIGLPDPEHKVLKLYGQEVKIFKLGRLPAQVMIDKSGKVRYVHYGHSMMDIPENKELLNLIETQMLNIKISHYLPEEWLSNKISKFRMAL
;
A
#
# COMPACT_ATOMS: atom_id res chain seq x y z
N MET A 1 10.53 3.76 -5.84
CA MET A 1 11.46 3.31 -4.77
C MET A 1 12.18 4.47 -4.09
N ALA A 2 12.82 5.40 -4.81
CA ALA A 2 13.54 6.51 -4.21
C ALA A 2 12.68 7.39 -3.27
N GLN A 3 11.47 7.74 -3.67
CA GLN A 3 10.54 8.51 -2.84
C GLN A 3 10.16 7.76 -1.55
N LEU A 4 9.86 6.46 -1.64
CA LEU A 4 9.56 5.64 -0.46
C LEU A 4 10.75 5.59 0.51
N ARG A 5 11.97 5.47 -0.01
CA ARG A 5 13.19 5.50 0.81
C ARG A 5 13.36 6.83 1.54
N GLN A 6 13.14 7.95 0.84
CA GLN A 6 13.26 9.29 1.43
C GLN A 6 12.26 9.52 2.56
N ASP A 7 11.04 9.03 2.40
CA ASP A 7 9.95 9.27 3.34
C ASP A 7 9.71 8.11 4.32
N TYR A 8 10.54 7.06 4.29
CA TYR A 8 10.34 5.85 5.09
C TYR A 8 10.12 6.15 6.58
N GLU A 9 10.94 7.03 7.15
CA GLU A 9 10.81 7.47 8.55
C GLU A 9 9.42 8.05 8.87
N LYS A 10 8.77 8.70 7.92
CA LYS A 10 7.42 9.25 8.09
C LYS A 10 6.39 8.12 8.22
N PHE A 11 6.53 7.05 7.42
CA PHE A 11 5.68 5.87 7.53
C PHE A 11 5.89 5.14 8.86
N VAL A 12 7.14 4.97 9.28
CA VAL A 12 7.48 4.35 10.56
C VAL A 12 6.88 5.13 11.74
N LYS A 13 6.94 6.48 11.73
CA LYS A 13 6.30 7.33 12.75
C LYS A 13 4.77 7.14 12.82
N LEU A 14 4.15 6.78 11.72
CA LEU A 14 2.73 6.42 11.65
C LEU A 14 2.48 4.92 11.93
N ASN A 15 3.47 4.22 12.50
CA ASN A 15 3.38 2.79 12.80
C ASN A 15 2.99 1.94 11.59
N THR A 16 3.54 2.30 10.44
CA THR A 16 3.28 1.68 9.14
C THR A 16 4.58 1.09 8.58
N GLU A 17 4.52 -0.17 8.16
CA GLU A 17 5.62 -0.84 7.47
C GLU A 17 5.37 -0.87 5.96
N ILE A 18 6.44 -0.77 5.18
CA ILE A 18 6.40 -0.85 3.73
C ILE A 18 6.89 -2.23 3.29
N LEU A 19 6.06 -2.93 2.53
CA LEU A 19 6.39 -4.20 1.89
C LEU A 19 6.35 -4.02 0.38
N VAL A 20 7.40 -4.43 -0.31
CA VAL A 20 7.46 -4.35 -1.77
C VAL A 20 7.61 -5.75 -2.36
N ALA A 21 6.61 -6.20 -3.08
CA ALA A 21 6.64 -7.46 -3.82
C ALA A 21 7.02 -7.22 -5.30
N GLY A 22 7.84 -8.09 -5.84
CA GLY A 22 8.26 -8.03 -7.24
C GLY A 22 8.60 -9.41 -7.80
N PRO A 23 8.58 -9.55 -9.14
CA PRO A 23 8.69 -10.83 -9.84
C PRO A 23 10.09 -11.40 -9.91
N GLU A 24 11.07 -10.63 -9.47
CA GLU A 24 12.47 -11.01 -9.55
C GLU A 24 12.78 -12.14 -8.56
N LYS A 25 13.83 -12.90 -8.84
CA LYS A 25 14.33 -13.94 -7.95
C LYS A 25 14.96 -13.34 -6.69
N ALA A 26 15.03 -14.12 -5.62
CA ALA A 26 15.53 -13.68 -4.32
C ALA A 26 16.94 -13.05 -4.36
N GLU A 27 17.84 -13.62 -5.18
CA GLU A 27 19.20 -13.09 -5.34
C GLU A 27 19.20 -11.68 -5.94
N ALA A 28 18.48 -11.48 -7.05
CA ALA A 28 18.38 -10.19 -7.70
C ALA A 28 17.72 -9.14 -6.80
N PHE A 29 16.70 -9.55 -6.02
CA PHE A 29 16.07 -8.70 -5.00
C PHE A 29 17.08 -8.27 -3.94
N LYS A 30 17.83 -9.22 -3.37
CA LYS A 30 18.85 -8.96 -2.36
C LYS A 30 19.91 -7.98 -2.84
N ASP A 31 20.43 -8.20 -4.05
CA ASP A 31 21.47 -7.36 -4.65
C ASP A 31 20.95 -5.93 -4.89
N TYR A 32 19.72 -5.80 -5.40
CA TYR A 32 19.08 -4.50 -5.62
C TYR A 32 18.83 -3.76 -4.30
N TRP A 33 18.31 -4.46 -3.26
CA TRP A 33 18.08 -3.87 -1.94
C TRP A 33 19.37 -3.37 -1.29
N ALA A 34 20.43 -4.14 -1.39
CA ALA A 34 21.75 -3.75 -0.87
C ALA A 34 22.33 -2.56 -1.64
N LYS A 35 22.28 -2.61 -2.99
CA LYS A 35 22.79 -1.55 -3.85
C LYS A 35 22.09 -0.21 -3.61
N GLU A 36 20.76 -0.22 -3.50
CA GLU A 36 19.94 0.96 -3.32
C GLU A 36 19.78 1.36 -1.85
N ASN A 37 20.33 0.58 -0.92
CA ASN A 37 20.20 0.79 0.53
C ASN A 37 18.73 1.03 0.95
N LEU A 38 17.84 0.08 0.57
CA LEU A 38 16.41 0.20 0.83
C LEU A 38 16.08 -0.25 2.26
N PRO A 39 15.45 0.61 3.09
CA PRO A 39 15.22 0.32 4.51
C PRO A 39 13.99 -0.56 4.77
N PHE A 40 13.15 -0.78 3.77
CA PHE A 40 11.90 -1.52 3.89
C PHE A 40 12.02 -2.96 3.36
N ILE A 41 10.99 -3.77 3.60
CA ILE A 41 11.01 -5.20 3.31
C ILE A 41 10.73 -5.47 1.83
N GLY A 42 11.64 -6.20 1.17
CA GLY A 42 11.47 -6.71 -0.18
C GLY A 42 11.01 -8.18 -0.17
N LEU A 43 9.98 -8.48 -0.95
CA LEU A 43 9.39 -9.82 -1.09
C LEU A 43 9.54 -10.30 -2.53
N PRO A 44 10.51 -11.16 -2.84
CA PRO A 44 10.62 -11.77 -4.16
C PRO A 44 9.43 -12.71 -4.40
N ASP A 45 8.74 -12.51 -5.53
CA ASP A 45 7.56 -13.29 -5.94
C ASP A 45 7.69 -13.77 -7.40
N PRO A 46 8.69 -14.61 -7.73
CA PRO A 46 8.93 -15.06 -9.10
C PRO A 46 7.79 -15.89 -9.69
N GLU A 47 6.98 -16.51 -8.85
CA GLU A 47 5.79 -17.26 -9.26
C GLU A 47 4.52 -16.38 -9.35
N HIS A 48 4.63 -15.10 -9.03
CA HIS A 48 3.53 -14.13 -9.07
C HIS A 48 2.33 -14.47 -8.16
N LYS A 49 2.55 -15.19 -7.10
CA LYS A 49 1.47 -15.60 -6.16
C LYS A 49 0.88 -14.40 -5.43
N VAL A 50 1.76 -13.59 -4.84
CA VAL A 50 1.35 -12.37 -4.11
C VAL A 50 0.75 -11.35 -5.08
N LEU A 51 1.39 -11.14 -6.22
CA LEU A 51 0.92 -10.19 -7.23
C LEU A 51 -0.47 -10.54 -7.75
N LYS A 52 -0.75 -11.83 -7.99
CA LYS A 52 -2.08 -12.31 -8.39
C LYS A 52 -3.12 -12.18 -7.26
N LEU A 53 -2.72 -12.48 -6.03
CA LEU A 53 -3.60 -12.39 -4.86
C LEU A 53 -4.13 -10.95 -4.66
N TYR A 54 -3.28 -9.95 -4.95
CA TYR A 54 -3.65 -8.53 -4.85
C TYR A 54 -4.15 -7.94 -6.18
N GLY A 55 -4.49 -8.77 -7.17
CA GLY A 55 -5.14 -8.33 -8.40
C GLY A 55 -4.26 -7.53 -9.36
N GLN A 56 -2.93 -7.61 -9.23
CA GLN A 56 -2.04 -6.96 -10.18
C GLN A 56 -2.14 -7.61 -11.55
N GLU A 57 -2.61 -6.87 -12.54
CA GLU A 57 -2.72 -7.33 -13.94
C GLU A 57 -1.43 -7.11 -14.72
N VAL A 58 -1.10 -8.08 -15.57
CA VAL A 58 -0.06 -7.94 -16.60
C VAL A 58 -0.76 -7.57 -17.92
N LYS A 59 -0.61 -6.34 -18.37
CA LYS A 59 -1.12 -5.92 -19.68
C LYS A 59 -0.05 -6.20 -20.73
N ILE A 60 -0.23 -7.27 -21.49
CA ILE A 60 0.70 -7.76 -22.53
C ILE A 60 1.01 -6.68 -23.57
N PHE A 61 0.05 -5.81 -23.89
CA PHE A 61 0.23 -4.73 -24.87
C PHE A 61 0.99 -3.49 -24.37
N LYS A 62 1.26 -3.38 -23.07
CA LYS A 62 1.95 -2.20 -22.48
C LYS A 62 3.38 -2.52 -22.00
N LEU A 63 3.98 -3.60 -22.45
CA LEU A 63 5.39 -3.99 -22.18
C LEU A 63 5.80 -3.88 -20.70
N GLY A 64 4.92 -4.22 -19.75
CA GLY A 64 5.29 -4.18 -18.35
C GLY A 64 4.12 -4.42 -17.40
N ARG A 65 4.47 -4.58 -16.13
CA ARG A 65 3.49 -4.65 -15.05
C ARG A 65 3.13 -3.26 -14.60
N LEU A 66 1.84 -3.05 -14.42
CA LEU A 66 1.36 -1.82 -13.84
C LEU A 66 1.59 -1.84 -12.32
N PRO A 67 1.97 -0.71 -11.71
CA PRO A 67 2.12 -0.63 -10.28
C PRO A 67 0.77 -0.86 -9.59
N ALA A 68 0.80 -1.53 -8.46
CA ALA A 68 -0.34 -1.65 -7.56
C ALA A 68 0.10 -1.26 -6.15
N GLN A 69 -0.73 -0.53 -5.45
CA GLN A 69 -0.53 -0.16 -4.06
C GLN A 69 -1.74 -0.58 -3.25
N VAL A 70 -1.49 -1.22 -2.12
CA VAL A 70 -2.53 -1.73 -1.23
C VAL A 70 -2.16 -1.32 0.19
N MET A 71 -3.10 -0.72 0.89
CA MET A 71 -2.96 -0.43 2.31
C MET A 71 -3.81 -1.42 3.11
N ILE A 72 -3.18 -2.07 4.08
CA ILE A 72 -3.79 -3.09 4.92
C ILE A 72 -3.65 -2.64 6.37
N ASP A 73 -4.73 -2.68 7.13
CA ASP A 73 -4.70 -2.37 8.56
C ASP A 73 -4.19 -3.56 9.40
N LYS A 74 -3.98 -3.31 10.69
CA LYS A 74 -3.50 -4.33 11.63
C LYS A 74 -4.47 -5.50 11.84
N SER A 75 -5.74 -5.35 11.45
CA SER A 75 -6.73 -6.43 11.47
C SER A 75 -6.74 -7.26 10.19
N GLY A 76 -5.85 -6.96 9.23
CA GLY A 76 -5.77 -7.63 7.94
C GLY A 76 -6.78 -7.14 6.90
N LYS A 77 -7.49 -6.03 7.17
CA LYS A 77 -8.46 -5.46 6.24
C LYS A 77 -7.78 -4.51 5.26
N VAL A 78 -8.11 -4.65 3.98
CA VAL A 78 -7.70 -3.71 2.94
C VAL A 78 -8.48 -2.40 3.12
N ARG A 79 -7.75 -1.29 3.23
CA ARG A 79 -8.30 0.06 3.44
C ARG A 79 -8.17 0.96 2.23
N TYR A 80 -7.22 0.68 1.38
CA TYR A 80 -6.99 1.43 0.15
C TYR A 80 -6.36 0.53 -0.90
N VAL A 81 -6.74 0.73 -2.14
CA VAL A 81 -6.15 0.05 -3.31
C VAL A 81 -6.03 1.06 -4.44
N HIS A 82 -4.87 1.11 -5.06
CA HIS A 82 -4.63 1.83 -6.30
C HIS A 82 -3.99 0.91 -7.32
N TYR A 83 -4.60 0.79 -8.48
CA TYR A 83 -4.04 0.10 -9.63
C TYR A 83 -3.66 1.12 -10.70
N GLY A 84 -2.36 1.29 -10.93
CA GLY A 84 -1.85 2.26 -11.89
C GLY A 84 -2.27 1.93 -13.33
N HIS A 85 -2.63 2.94 -14.08
CA HIS A 85 -2.95 2.83 -15.52
C HIS A 85 -1.70 2.94 -16.41
N SER A 86 -0.59 3.38 -15.83
CA SER A 86 0.73 3.46 -16.46
C SER A 86 1.84 3.19 -15.44
N MET A 87 3.08 3.02 -15.88
CA MET A 87 4.24 2.84 -15.01
C MET A 87 4.52 4.06 -14.12
N MET A 88 4.02 5.23 -14.49
CA MET A 88 4.19 6.49 -13.75
C MET A 88 2.97 6.85 -12.90
N ASP A 89 1.90 6.09 -13.00
CA ASP A 89 0.67 6.29 -12.22
C ASP A 89 0.84 5.65 -10.84
N ILE A 90 1.55 6.36 -9.99
CA ILE A 90 1.86 5.96 -8.62
C ILE A 90 1.44 7.13 -7.72
N PRO A 91 0.55 6.93 -6.72
CA PRO A 91 0.20 7.95 -5.75
C PRO A 91 1.43 8.54 -5.06
N GLU A 92 1.38 9.83 -4.79
CA GLU A 92 2.45 10.49 -4.05
C GLU A 92 2.48 10.01 -2.60
N ASN A 93 3.67 9.94 -2.01
CA ASN A 93 3.83 9.55 -0.61
C ASN A 93 3.01 10.43 0.34
N LYS A 94 2.86 11.73 0.03
CA LYS A 94 2.05 12.65 0.82
C LYS A 94 0.59 12.23 0.88
N GLU A 95 0.04 11.76 -0.23
CA GLU A 95 -1.33 11.27 -0.29
C GLU A 95 -1.50 10.02 0.58
N LEU A 96 -0.59 9.06 0.47
CA LEU A 96 -0.59 7.84 1.27
C LEU A 96 -0.45 8.14 2.77
N LEU A 97 0.43 9.05 3.16
CA LEU A 97 0.62 9.47 4.55
C LEU A 97 -0.65 10.11 5.11
N ASN A 98 -1.31 10.98 4.36
CA ASN A 98 -2.58 11.59 4.76
C ASN A 98 -3.70 10.54 4.94
N LEU A 99 -3.75 9.55 4.05
CA LEU A 99 -4.71 8.44 4.16
C LEU A 99 -4.47 7.62 5.43
N ILE A 100 -3.21 7.31 5.76
CA ILE A 100 -2.84 6.59 6.98
C ILE A 100 -3.24 7.38 8.22
N GLU A 101 -2.92 8.66 8.29
CA GLU A 101 -3.29 9.54 9.41
C GLU A 101 -4.80 9.59 9.60
N THR A 102 -5.56 9.76 8.53
CA THR A 102 -7.03 9.79 8.56
C THR A 102 -7.60 8.46 9.07
N GLN A 103 -7.06 7.33 8.63
CA GLN A 103 -7.49 6.00 9.09
C GLN A 103 -7.18 5.82 10.59
N MET A 104 -6.00 6.24 11.05
CA MET A 104 -5.63 6.18 12.46
C MET A 104 -6.54 7.03 13.34
N LEU A 105 -6.91 8.24 12.88
CA LEU A 105 -7.86 9.11 13.58
C LEU A 105 -9.26 8.47 13.66
N ASN A 106 -9.73 7.88 12.57
CA ASN A 106 -11.03 7.20 12.54
C ASN A 106 -11.07 5.99 13.49
N ILE A 107 -9.99 5.22 13.58
CA ILE A 107 -9.88 4.10 14.52
C ILE A 107 -9.91 4.61 15.97
N LYS A 108 -9.19 5.68 16.29
CA LYS A 108 -9.21 6.28 17.63
C LYS A 108 -10.61 6.80 17.99
N ILE A 109 -11.27 7.49 17.09
CA ILE A 109 -12.62 8.02 17.30
C ILE A 109 -13.62 6.88 17.49
N SER A 110 -13.52 5.79 16.73
CA SER A 110 -14.42 4.63 16.85
C SER A 110 -14.33 3.94 18.21
N HIS A 111 -13.22 4.03 18.91
CA HIS A 111 -13.06 3.48 20.27
C HIS A 111 -13.77 4.30 21.35
N TYR A 112 -14.09 5.57 21.06
CA TYR A 112 -14.72 6.51 22.00
C TYR A 112 -16.21 6.78 21.70
N LEU A 113 -16.74 6.30 20.55
CA LEU A 113 -18.11 6.54 20.16
C LEU A 113 -18.97 5.30 20.30
N PRO A 114 -20.23 5.41 20.79
CA PRO A 114 -21.20 4.31 20.82
C PRO A 114 -21.43 3.73 19.42
N GLU A 115 -21.64 2.41 19.34
CA GLU A 115 -21.84 1.69 18.06
C GLU A 115 -22.98 2.28 17.19
N GLU A 116 -24.03 2.82 17.84
CA GLU A 116 -25.16 3.47 17.17
C GLU A 116 -24.74 4.70 16.32
N TRP A 117 -23.69 5.40 16.72
CA TRP A 117 -23.15 6.55 15.97
C TRP A 117 -22.29 6.13 14.78
N LEU A 118 -21.65 4.98 14.85
CA LEU A 118 -20.81 4.42 13.79
C LEU A 118 -21.66 3.91 12.63
N SER A 119 -22.80 3.27 12.89
CA SER A 119 -23.69 2.76 11.86
C SER A 119 -24.31 3.88 11.01
N ASN A 120 -24.62 5.03 11.61
CA ASN A 120 -25.18 6.19 10.91
C ASN A 120 -24.14 6.96 10.02
N LYS A 121 -22.87 6.96 10.40
CA LYS A 121 -21.80 7.59 9.56
C LYS A 121 -21.34 6.68 8.43
N ILE A 122 -21.30 5.38 8.62
CA ILE A 122 -20.91 4.41 7.59
C ILE A 122 -21.94 4.39 6.45
N SER A 123 -23.25 4.56 6.75
CA SER A 123 -24.28 4.65 5.72
C SER A 123 -24.20 5.91 4.86
N LYS A 124 -23.70 7.02 5.40
CA LYS A 124 -23.50 8.28 4.63
C LYS A 124 -22.23 8.26 3.77
N PHE A 125 -21.20 7.52 4.14
CA PHE A 125 -19.98 7.38 3.33
C PHE A 125 -20.12 6.37 2.17
N ARG A 126 -21.12 5.50 2.19
CA ARG A 126 -21.40 4.55 1.13
C ARG A 126 -22.06 5.14 -0.12
N MET A 127 -22.49 6.38 -0.06
CA MET A 127 -23.19 7.07 -1.18
C MET A 127 -22.32 8.07 -1.96
N ALA A 128 -21.00 8.06 -1.79
CA ALA A 128 -20.08 8.96 -2.51
C ALA A 128 -18.99 8.21 -3.28
N LEU A 129 -19.35 7.03 -3.82
CA LEU A 129 -18.54 6.33 -4.84
C LEU A 129 -19.33 6.24 -6.13
#